data_33d51c906ba91a911438064b7ef98074
#
_entry.id   33d51c906ba91a911438064b7ef98074
#
_cell.length_a   1.000
_cell.length_b   1.000
_cell.length_c   1.000
_cell.angle_alpha   90.00
_cell.angle_beta   90.00
_cell.angle_gamma   90.00
#
_symmetry.space_group_name_H-M   'P 1'
#
loop_
_entity.id
_entity.type
_entity.pdbx_description
1 polymer ?
#
loop_
_entity_poly.entity_id
_entity_poly.type
_entity_poly.pdbx_seq_one_letter_code
_entity_poly.pdbx_strand_id
1 'polypeptide(L)'
;VHLPIYAEGKYFSFGWISNAGLMLFLGTFIGGMIQGVSAKKLFVVLARTVKNLNKTVITIMSLVSIASVMNYAGMIGVIASALVSATGAYYPLFVPLIGAIGTFVTGSDTSSNILFAKLQANVAHQLNYSNSNWLVAANTTGATGGKIISPQSIAIATAACDMQGRDGEILKAAIPYAVLYIAVGGLM
;
A
#
# COMPACT_ATOMS: atom_id res chain seq x y z
N VAL A 1 -3.49 -20.56 -15.01
CA VAL A 1 -2.31 -20.54 -15.89
C VAL A 1 -1.09 -20.45 -15.01
N HIS A 2 -0.18 -21.43 -15.11
CA HIS A 2 1.10 -21.42 -14.41
C HIS A 2 2.18 -20.93 -15.37
N LEU A 3 2.81 -19.81 -15.05
CA LEU A 3 3.90 -19.26 -15.84
C LEU A 3 5.23 -19.53 -15.11
N PRO A 4 6.22 -20.18 -15.71
CA PRO A 4 7.53 -20.38 -15.12
C PRO A 4 8.30 -19.04 -15.18
N ILE A 5 8.40 -18.34 -14.06
CA ILE A 5 9.08 -17.04 -14.00
C ILE A 5 10.44 -17.12 -13.30
N TYR A 6 10.71 -18.23 -12.59
CA TYR A 6 11.95 -18.40 -11.82
C TYR A 6 12.67 -19.68 -12.20
N ALA A 7 14.02 -19.61 -12.21
CA ALA A 7 14.89 -20.76 -12.54
C ALA A 7 14.79 -21.95 -11.58
N GLU A 8 14.18 -21.80 -10.41
CA GLU A 8 14.08 -22.82 -9.36
C GLU A 8 12.71 -23.53 -9.30
N GLY A 9 11.98 -23.66 -10.41
CA GLY A 9 10.69 -24.36 -10.46
C GLY A 9 9.55 -23.67 -9.71
N LYS A 10 9.69 -22.40 -9.35
CA LYS A 10 8.60 -21.59 -8.81
C LYS A 10 7.72 -21.08 -9.94
N TYR A 11 6.41 -21.31 -9.81
CA TYR A 11 5.42 -20.87 -10.81
C TYR A 11 4.62 -19.71 -10.30
N PHE A 12 4.37 -18.74 -11.18
CA PHE A 12 3.36 -17.72 -10.93
C PHE A 12 1.98 -18.29 -11.27
N SER A 13 1.12 -18.46 -10.26
CA SER A 13 -0.26 -18.92 -10.47
C SER A 13 -1.19 -17.73 -10.66
N PHE A 14 -1.72 -17.56 -11.86
CA PHE A 14 -2.72 -16.53 -12.14
C PHE A 14 -4.13 -17.10 -11.98
N GLY A 15 -4.78 -16.77 -10.85
CA GLY A 15 -6.17 -17.13 -10.59
C GLY A 15 -7.14 -16.18 -11.30
N TRP A 16 -7.61 -16.53 -12.49
CA TRP A 16 -8.50 -15.67 -13.27
C TRP A 16 -9.78 -15.28 -12.53
N ILE A 17 -10.45 -16.25 -11.91
CA ILE A 17 -11.74 -16.06 -11.25
C ILE A 17 -11.59 -15.36 -9.89
N SER A 18 -10.50 -15.61 -9.18
CA SER A 18 -10.22 -15.01 -7.87
C SER A 18 -9.53 -13.64 -7.96
N ASN A 19 -9.25 -13.15 -9.16
CA ASN A 19 -8.58 -11.87 -9.36
C ASN A 19 -9.58 -10.72 -9.23
N ALA A 20 -9.43 -9.92 -8.18
CA ALA A 20 -10.29 -8.75 -7.93
C ALA A 20 -10.33 -7.77 -9.11
N GLY A 21 -9.20 -7.60 -9.81
CA GLY A 21 -9.12 -6.72 -10.98
C GLY A 21 -10.03 -7.18 -12.12
N LEU A 22 -10.09 -8.50 -12.39
CA LEU A 22 -10.99 -9.04 -13.40
C LEU A 22 -12.46 -8.84 -13.02
N MET A 23 -12.81 -9.08 -11.75
CA MET A 23 -14.17 -8.88 -11.25
C MET A 23 -14.60 -7.42 -11.35
N LEU A 24 -13.74 -6.49 -10.97
CA LEU A 24 -13.98 -5.05 -11.11
C LEU A 24 -14.15 -4.65 -12.59
N PHE A 25 -13.30 -5.19 -13.47
CA PHE A 25 -13.40 -4.93 -14.90
C PHE A 25 -14.74 -5.41 -15.47
N LEU A 26 -15.13 -6.66 -15.19
CA LEU A 26 -16.40 -7.23 -15.65
C LEU A 26 -17.59 -6.45 -15.05
N GLY A 27 -17.56 -6.17 -13.76
CA GLY A 27 -18.60 -5.40 -13.07
C GLY A 27 -18.77 -4.00 -13.67
N THR A 28 -17.68 -3.31 -13.97
CA THR A 28 -17.71 -1.98 -14.60
C THR A 28 -18.27 -2.04 -16.02
N PHE A 29 -17.88 -3.05 -16.79
CA PHE A 29 -18.34 -3.22 -18.17
C PHE A 29 -19.84 -3.56 -18.23
N ILE A 30 -20.26 -4.55 -17.45
CA ILE A 30 -21.67 -4.97 -17.36
C ILE A 30 -22.53 -3.84 -16.80
N GLY A 31 -22.12 -3.23 -15.68
CA GLY A 31 -22.83 -2.12 -15.06
C GLY A 31 -22.96 -0.91 -15.98
N GLY A 32 -21.90 -0.58 -16.71
CA GLY A 32 -21.92 0.51 -17.70
C GLY A 32 -22.89 0.24 -18.85
N MET A 33 -22.96 -1.00 -19.33
CA MET A 33 -23.92 -1.38 -20.37
C MET A 33 -25.37 -1.33 -19.87
N ILE A 34 -25.63 -1.79 -18.65
CA ILE A 34 -26.97 -1.71 -18.01
C ILE A 34 -27.42 -0.25 -17.85
N GLN A 35 -26.49 0.66 -17.56
CA GLN A 35 -26.73 2.09 -17.49
C GLN A 35 -26.89 2.80 -18.85
N GLY A 36 -26.88 2.04 -19.96
CA GLY A 36 -27.06 2.57 -21.31
C GLY A 36 -25.81 3.19 -21.94
N VAL A 37 -24.62 2.97 -21.36
CA VAL A 37 -23.36 3.41 -21.96
C VAL A 37 -22.97 2.47 -23.11
N SER A 38 -22.70 3.02 -24.30
CA SER A 38 -22.30 2.20 -25.44
C SER A 38 -20.95 1.54 -25.22
N ALA A 39 -20.79 0.29 -25.69
CA ALA A 39 -19.56 -0.47 -25.59
C ALA A 39 -18.35 0.30 -26.15
N LYS A 40 -18.53 1.02 -27.28
CA LYS A 40 -17.50 1.88 -27.86
C LYS A 40 -16.99 2.93 -26.88
N LYS A 41 -17.87 3.56 -26.11
CA LYS A 41 -17.49 4.57 -25.11
C LYS A 41 -16.74 3.92 -23.95
N LEU A 42 -17.15 2.73 -23.51
CA LEU A 42 -16.45 1.96 -22.47
C LEU A 42 -15.03 1.58 -22.90
N PHE A 43 -14.83 1.15 -24.14
CA PHE A 43 -13.49 0.88 -24.67
C PHE A 43 -12.62 2.12 -24.78
N VAL A 44 -13.17 3.26 -25.16
CA VAL A 44 -12.43 4.55 -25.18
C VAL A 44 -11.98 4.95 -23.78
N VAL A 45 -12.86 4.80 -22.78
CA VAL A 45 -12.51 5.07 -21.38
C VAL A 45 -11.43 4.10 -20.91
N LEU A 46 -11.55 2.82 -21.23
CA LEU A 46 -10.53 1.81 -20.90
C LEU A 46 -9.16 2.17 -21.49
N ALA A 47 -9.11 2.51 -22.78
CA ALA A 47 -7.86 2.89 -23.45
C ALA A 47 -7.21 4.13 -22.79
N ARG A 48 -8.03 5.13 -22.43
CA ARG A 48 -7.55 6.30 -21.70
C ARG A 48 -7.03 5.94 -20.32
N THR A 49 -7.73 5.08 -19.60
CA THR A 49 -7.32 4.60 -18.27
C THR A 49 -5.99 3.85 -18.35
N VAL A 50 -5.85 2.90 -19.30
CA VAL A 50 -4.59 2.17 -19.52
C VAL A 50 -3.43 3.13 -19.81
N LYS A 51 -3.66 4.15 -20.65
CA LYS A 51 -2.64 5.17 -20.93
C LYS A 51 -2.24 5.97 -19.69
N ASN A 52 -3.18 6.27 -18.81
CA ASN A 52 -2.92 7.00 -17.56
C ASN A 52 -2.21 6.14 -16.51
N LEU A 53 -2.33 4.81 -16.60
CA LEU A 53 -1.68 3.87 -15.67
C LEU A 53 -0.14 3.83 -15.81
N ASN A 54 0.45 4.35 -16.88
CA ASN A 54 1.90 4.32 -17.10
C ASN A 54 2.68 4.87 -15.90
N LYS A 55 2.23 5.99 -15.33
CA LYS A 55 2.89 6.60 -14.15
C LYS A 55 2.83 5.66 -12.94
N THR A 56 1.69 5.04 -12.71
CA THR A 56 1.47 4.09 -11.61
C THR A 56 2.34 2.84 -11.78
N VAL A 57 2.43 2.30 -12.99
CA VAL A 57 3.29 1.15 -13.31
C VAL A 57 4.75 1.48 -13.01
N ILE A 58 5.26 2.62 -13.51
CA ILE A 58 6.64 3.06 -13.25
C ILE A 58 6.89 3.20 -11.75
N THR A 59 5.96 3.81 -11.01
CA THR A 59 6.08 3.98 -9.56
C THR A 59 6.16 2.63 -8.86
N ILE A 60 5.25 1.69 -9.16
CA ILE A 60 5.25 0.37 -8.54
C ILE A 60 6.54 -0.40 -8.88
N MET A 61 6.97 -0.39 -10.13
CA MET A 61 8.22 -1.05 -10.53
C MET A 61 9.42 -0.47 -9.80
N SER A 62 9.49 0.86 -9.66
CA SER A 62 10.56 1.53 -8.91
C SER A 62 10.55 1.14 -7.43
N LEU A 63 9.38 1.09 -6.78
CA LEU A 63 9.25 0.69 -5.38
C LEU A 63 9.66 -0.77 -5.15
N VAL A 64 9.23 -1.67 -6.01
CA VAL A 64 9.62 -3.09 -5.94
C VAL A 64 11.12 -3.24 -6.16
N SER A 65 11.70 -2.48 -7.09
CA SER A 65 13.15 -2.49 -7.34
C SER A 65 13.93 -2.00 -6.13
N ILE A 66 13.54 -0.88 -5.52
CA ILE A 66 14.16 -0.34 -4.30
C ILE A 66 14.08 -1.38 -3.17
N ALA A 67 12.90 -1.92 -2.90
CA ALA A 67 12.70 -2.93 -1.85
C ALA A 67 13.57 -4.18 -2.10
N SER A 68 13.71 -4.60 -3.35
CA SER A 68 14.54 -5.75 -3.73
C SER A 68 16.03 -5.44 -3.53
N VAL A 69 16.51 -4.29 -3.99
CA VAL A 69 17.90 -3.86 -3.79
C VAL A 69 18.24 -3.79 -2.30
N MET A 70 17.40 -3.17 -1.50
CA MET A 70 17.60 -3.09 -0.05
C MET A 70 17.67 -4.47 0.61
N ASN A 71 16.84 -5.42 0.14
CA ASN A 71 16.86 -6.79 0.65
C ASN A 71 18.16 -7.53 0.25
N TYR A 72 18.56 -7.47 -1.02
CA TYR A 72 19.78 -8.14 -1.50
C TYR A 72 21.06 -7.52 -0.94
N ALA A 73 21.07 -6.21 -0.71
CA ALA A 73 22.19 -5.50 -0.09
C ALA A 73 22.29 -5.70 1.44
N GLY A 74 21.35 -6.45 2.05
CA GLY A 74 21.33 -6.66 3.50
C GLY A 74 20.89 -5.43 4.31
N MET A 75 20.55 -4.32 3.65
CA MET A 75 20.16 -3.07 4.32
C MET A 75 18.95 -3.24 5.24
N ILE A 76 17.97 -4.08 4.84
CA ILE A 76 16.78 -4.36 5.65
C ILE A 76 17.17 -4.98 6.99
N GLY A 77 18.13 -5.92 6.99
CA GLY A 77 18.62 -6.53 8.23
C GLY A 77 19.29 -5.53 9.16
N VAL A 78 20.13 -4.64 8.61
CA VAL A 78 20.81 -3.59 9.39
C VAL A 78 19.81 -2.61 10.01
N ILE A 79 18.82 -2.15 9.23
CA ILE A 79 17.76 -1.25 9.72
C ILE A 79 16.94 -1.97 10.81
N ALA A 80 16.58 -3.24 10.60
CA ALA A 80 15.86 -4.04 11.59
C ALA A 80 16.64 -4.11 12.91
N SER A 81 17.94 -4.45 12.85
CA SER A 81 18.79 -4.53 14.05
C SER A 81 18.91 -3.19 14.78
N ALA A 82 19.04 -2.09 14.03
CA ALA A 82 19.08 -0.74 14.63
C ALA A 82 17.76 -0.40 15.33
N LEU A 83 16.63 -0.69 14.71
CA LEU A 83 15.31 -0.44 15.29
C LEU A 83 15.06 -1.29 16.53
N VAL A 84 15.42 -2.57 16.51
CA VAL A 84 15.31 -3.47 17.67
C VAL A 84 16.21 -2.98 18.81
N SER A 85 17.43 -2.57 18.50
CA SER A 85 18.37 -2.04 19.50
C SER A 85 17.85 -0.74 20.16
N ALA A 86 17.14 0.08 19.39
CA ALA A 86 16.61 1.34 19.90
C ALA A 86 15.30 1.18 20.69
N THR A 87 14.43 0.26 20.30
CA THR A 87 13.06 0.12 20.84
C THR A 87 12.84 -1.13 21.67
N GLY A 88 13.66 -2.17 21.48
CA GLY A 88 13.52 -3.45 22.16
C GLY A 88 12.12 -4.05 22.01
N ALA A 89 11.58 -4.50 23.14
CA ALA A 89 10.24 -5.10 23.21
C ALA A 89 9.09 -4.12 22.87
N TYR A 90 9.33 -2.82 22.88
CA TYR A 90 8.32 -1.81 22.54
C TYR A 90 8.18 -1.57 21.03
N TYR A 91 8.99 -2.22 20.21
CA TYR A 91 8.93 -2.06 18.75
C TYR A 91 7.52 -2.19 18.16
N PRO A 92 6.67 -3.13 18.58
CA PRO A 92 5.32 -3.28 18.01
C PRO A 92 4.47 -2.02 18.07
N LEU A 93 4.65 -1.18 19.10
CA LEU A 93 3.92 0.10 19.23
C LEU A 93 4.29 1.10 18.12
N PHE A 94 5.50 1.00 17.58
CA PHE A 94 6.00 1.90 16.54
C PHE A 94 5.71 1.40 15.12
N VAL A 95 5.36 0.13 14.96
CA VAL A 95 5.09 -0.47 13.65
C VAL A 95 3.99 0.27 12.87
N PRO A 96 2.83 0.60 13.47
CA PRO A 96 1.81 1.37 12.75
C PRO A 96 2.28 2.76 12.34
N LEU A 97 3.14 3.40 13.13
CA LEU A 97 3.71 4.70 12.77
C LEU A 97 4.62 4.58 11.53
N ILE A 98 5.42 3.51 11.44
CA ILE A 98 6.26 3.23 10.27
C ILE A 98 5.39 3.03 9.03
N GLY A 99 4.34 2.23 9.14
CA GLY A 99 3.35 2.03 8.08
C GLY A 99 2.68 3.34 7.64
N ALA A 100 2.30 4.17 8.61
CA ALA A 100 1.68 5.47 8.37
C ALA A 100 2.62 6.43 7.62
N ILE A 101 3.88 6.51 8.02
CA ILE A 101 4.89 7.33 7.33
C ILE A 101 5.06 6.85 5.88
N GLY A 102 5.14 5.54 5.66
CA GLY A 102 5.24 4.96 4.33
C GLY A 102 4.07 5.36 3.43
N THR A 103 2.86 5.29 3.93
CA THR A 103 1.66 5.68 3.16
C THR A 103 1.54 7.19 3.01
N PHE A 104 1.90 7.96 4.03
CA PHE A 104 1.94 9.42 3.92
C PHE A 104 2.81 9.88 2.74
N VAL A 105 4.01 9.30 2.62
CA VAL A 105 4.97 9.65 1.55
C VAL A 105 4.54 9.11 0.19
N THR A 106 4.08 7.87 0.13
CA THR A 106 3.75 7.20 -1.14
C THR A 106 2.31 7.43 -1.61
N GLY A 107 1.42 7.81 -0.70
CA GLY A 107 -0.02 7.91 -0.95
C GLY A 107 -0.73 6.56 -1.11
N SER A 108 -0.06 5.43 -0.82
CA SER A 108 -0.58 4.09 -1.10
C SER A 108 -0.19 3.09 -0.01
N ASP A 109 -1.20 2.43 0.57
CA ASP A 109 -1.01 1.36 1.56
C ASP A 109 -0.21 0.19 0.99
N THR A 110 -0.53 -0.19 -0.25
CA THR A 110 0.20 -1.24 -0.97
C THR A 110 1.68 -0.89 -1.12
N SER A 111 1.99 0.36 -1.48
CA SER A 111 3.38 0.82 -1.61
C SER A 111 4.11 0.82 -0.28
N SER A 112 3.45 1.23 0.80
CA SER A 112 4.01 1.16 2.16
C SER A 112 4.33 -0.28 2.55
N ASN A 113 3.43 -1.22 2.26
CA ASN A 113 3.66 -2.63 2.56
C ASN A 113 4.76 -3.25 1.68
N ILE A 114 4.87 -2.88 0.41
CA ILE A 114 5.98 -3.32 -0.45
C ILE A 114 7.33 -2.90 0.14
N LEU A 115 7.41 -1.68 0.67
CA LEU A 115 8.65 -1.16 1.25
C LEU A 115 8.99 -1.80 2.60
N PHE A 116 8.01 -1.96 3.47
CA PHE A 116 8.27 -2.24 4.89
C PHE A 116 7.89 -3.63 5.37
N ALA A 117 7.08 -4.42 4.62
CA ALA A 117 6.69 -5.75 5.10
C ALA A 117 7.88 -6.68 5.38
N LYS A 118 8.93 -6.64 4.55
CA LYS A 118 10.15 -7.42 4.79
C LYS A 118 10.93 -6.93 6.00
N LEU A 119 10.95 -5.62 6.25
CA LEU A 119 11.54 -5.05 7.46
C LEU A 119 10.80 -5.58 8.69
N GLN A 120 9.47 -5.52 8.70
CA GLN A 120 8.65 -6.02 9.79
C GLN A 120 8.88 -7.52 10.05
N ALA A 121 8.96 -8.32 8.99
CA ALA A 121 9.24 -9.74 9.11
C ALA A 121 10.63 -10.01 9.72
N ASN A 122 11.67 -9.26 9.31
CA ASN A 122 13.01 -9.38 9.89
C ASN A 122 13.05 -8.99 11.37
N VAL A 123 12.38 -7.91 11.74
CA VAL A 123 12.29 -7.49 13.16
C VAL A 123 11.56 -8.54 13.97
N ALA A 124 10.47 -9.10 13.46
CA ALA A 124 9.75 -10.19 14.13
C ALA A 124 10.67 -11.37 14.43
N HIS A 125 11.52 -11.76 13.47
CA HIS A 125 12.52 -12.80 13.68
C HIS A 125 13.53 -12.45 14.76
N GLN A 126 14.04 -11.21 14.78
CA GLN A 126 15.01 -10.77 15.78
C GLN A 126 14.41 -10.69 17.20
N LEU A 127 13.13 -10.37 17.31
CA LEU A 127 12.39 -10.35 18.57
C LEU A 127 11.83 -11.72 18.97
N ASN A 128 12.14 -12.79 18.21
CA ASN A 128 11.66 -14.15 18.43
C ASN A 128 10.13 -14.29 18.46
N TYR A 129 9.41 -13.46 17.68
CA TYR A 129 7.98 -13.66 17.51
C TYR A 129 7.71 -14.93 16.70
N SER A 130 6.81 -15.79 17.19
CA SER A 130 6.40 -17.03 16.52
C SER A 130 5.74 -16.78 15.15
N ASN A 131 5.14 -15.61 14.96
CA ASN A 131 4.44 -15.26 13.73
C ASN A 131 4.73 -13.80 13.34
N SER A 132 5.50 -13.64 12.27
CA SER A 132 5.83 -12.32 11.71
C SER A 132 4.64 -11.57 11.13
N ASN A 133 3.52 -12.26 10.86
CA ASN A 133 2.35 -11.66 10.25
C ASN A 133 1.72 -10.58 11.14
N TRP A 134 1.88 -10.66 12.46
CA TRP A 134 1.37 -9.64 13.38
C TRP A 134 2.00 -8.27 13.13
N LEU A 135 3.32 -8.20 13.00
CA LEU A 135 3.99 -6.92 12.72
C LEU A 135 3.67 -6.41 11.31
N VAL A 136 3.55 -7.30 10.33
CA VAL A 136 3.14 -6.92 8.98
C VAL A 136 1.70 -6.39 8.98
N ALA A 137 0.79 -7.03 9.73
CA ALA A 137 -0.59 -6.55 9.88
C ALA A 137 -0.65 -5.19 10.58
N ALA A 138 0.13 -4.99 11.64
CA ALA A 138 0.25 -3.71 12.33
C ALA A 138 0.77 -2.61 11.41
N ASN A 139 1.76 -2.91 10.54
CA ASN A 139 2.21 -1.98 9.50
C ASN A 139 1.08 -1.59 8.54
N THR A 140 0.28 -2.56 8.11
CA THR A 140 -0.87 -2.32 7.22
C THR A 140 -1.93 -1.46 7.90
N THR A 141 -2.22 -1.72 9.18
CA THR A 141 -3.13 -0.89 9.98
C THR A 141 -2.64 0.55 10.04
N GLY A 142 -1.36 0.75 10.36
CA GLY A 142 -0.77 2.07 10.36
C GLY A 142 -0.78 2.76 9.00
N ALA A 143 -0.52 2.00 7.94
CA ALA A 143 -0.58 2.49 6.57
C ALA A 143 -1.96 3.09 6.24
N THR A 144 -3.04 2.42 6.65
CA THR A 144 -4.41 2.94 6.51
C THR A 144 -4.61 4.26 7.25
N GLY A 145 -4.08 4.39 8.47
CA GLY A 145 -4.09 5.65 9.22
C GLY A 145 -3.33 6.77 8.51
N GLY A 146 -2.15 6.46 7.98
CA GLY A 146 -1.34 7.40 7.19
C GLY A 146 -2.00 7.87 5.90
N LYS A 147 -2.84 7.02 5.30
CA LYS A 147 -3.60 7.36 4.11
C LYS A 147 -4.60 8.49 4.34
N ILE A 148 -5.20 8.56 5.51
CA ILE A 148 -6.16 9.61 5.89
C ILE A 148 -5.54 11.00 5.68
N ILE A 149 -4.25 11.16 6.00
CA ILE A 149 -3.52 12.43 5.94
C ILE A 149 -2.56 12.53 4.75
N SER A 150 -2.52 11.54 3.86
CA SER A 150 -1.60 11.60 2.72
C SER A 150 -1.97 12.74 1.76
N PRO A 151 -0.97 13.46 1.22
CA PRO A 151 -1.24 14.56 0.28
C PRO A 151 -2.10 14.15 -0.90
N GLN A 152 -1.95 12.92 -1.40
CA GLN A 152 -2.76 12.39 -2.48
C GLN A 152 -4.24 12.26 -2.09
N SER A 153 -4.54 11.74 -0.89
CA SER A 153 -5.92 11.59 -0.41
C SER A 153 -6.55 12.95 -0.14
N ILE A 154 -5.80 13.89 0.43
CA ILE A 154 -6.26 15.25 0.66
C ILE A 154 -6.59 15.95 -0.66
N ALA A 155 -5.72 15.86 -1.67
CA ALA A 155 -5.98 16.44 -2.99
C ALA A 155 -7.22 15.83 -3.68
N ILE A 156 -7.48 14.54 -3.51
CA ILE A 156 -8.70 13.90 -4.01
C ILE A 156 -9.93 14.44 -3.25
N ALA A 157 -9.85 14.55 -1.93
CA ALA A 157 -10.94 15.03 -1.09
C ALA A 157 -11.28 16.49 -1.42
N THR A 158 -10.30 17.38 -1.53
CA THR A 158 -10.51 18.78 -1.90
C THR A 158 -11.13 18.93 -3.29
N ALA A 159 -10.69 18.10 -4.24
CA ALA A 159 -11.27 18.09 -5.59
C ALA A 159 -12.73 17.58 -5.59
N ALA A 160 -13.05 16.59 -4.77
CA ALA A 160 -14.40 16.01 -4.70
C ALA A 160 -15.41 16.93 -4.00
N CYS A 161 -14.95 17.78 -3.08
CA CYS A 161 -15.79 18.72 -2.30
C CYS A 161 -15.76 20.15 -2.82
N ASP A 162 -15.20 20.42 -4.01
CA ASP A 162 -14.99 21.76 -4.56
C ASP A 162 -14.24 22.72 -3.61
N MET A 163 -13.30 22.18 -2.84
CA MET A 163 -12.47 22.90 -1.86
C MET A 163 -11.02 23.06 -2.33
N GLN A 164 -10.78 23.18 -3.63
CA GLN A 164 -9.43 23.32 -4.19
C GLN A 164 -8.70 24.50 -3.55
N GLY A 165 -7.44 24.25 -3.15
CA GLY A 165 -6.59 25.24 -2.46
C GLY A 165 -6.81 25.32 -0.95
N ARG A 166 -7.73 24.54 -0.37
CA ARG A 166 -7.95 24.44 1.08
C ARG A 166 -7.43 23.13 1.67
N ASP A 167 -6.42 22.53 1.03
CA ASP A 167 -5.83 21.24 1.43
C ASP A 167 -5.36 21.25 2.89
N GLY A 168 -4.79 22.38 3.35
CA GLY A 168 -4.34 22.53 4.73
C GLY A 168 -5.46 22.47 5.77
N GLU A 169 -6.67 22.93 5.44
CA GLU A 169 -7.81 22.86 6.36
C GLU A 169 -8.30 21.44 6.53
N ILE A 170 -8.44 20.70 5.41
CA ILE A 170 -8.83 19.29 5.44
C ILE A 170 -7.76 18.47 6.17
N LEU A 171 -6.47 18.69 5.88
CA LEU A 171 -5.37 18.03 6.56
C LEU A 171 -5.43 18.27 8.07
N LYS A 172 -5.58 19.53 8.50
CA LYS A 172 -5.67 19.88 9.92
C LYS A 172 -6.85 19.18 10.61
N ALA A 173 -7.99 19.09 9.95
CA ALA A 173 -9.15 18.38 10.48
C ALA A 173 -8.95 16.86 10.54
N ALA A 174 -8.20 16.29 9.60
CA ALA A 174 -7.96 14.84 9.49
C ALA A 174 -6.88 14.31 10.46
N ILE A 175 -5.88 15.12 10.82
CA ILE A 175 -4.75 14.70 11.69
C ILE A 175 -5.21 14.03 12.99
N PRO A 176 -6.12 14.58 13.82
CA PRO A 176 -6.49 13.95 15.07
C PRO A 176 -7.11 12.56 14.89
N TYR A 177 -7.88 12.36 13.84
CA TYR A 177 -8.45 11.04 13.52
C TYR A 177 -7.39 10.05 13.06
N ALA A 178 -6.44 10.49 12.25
CA ALA A 178 -5.32 9.65 11.81
C ALA A 178 -4.44 9.24 13.00
N VAL A 179 -4.11 10.19 13.88
CA VAL A 179 -3.31 9.92 15.09
C VAL A 179 -4.02 8.94 16.01
N LEU A 180 -5.32 9.15 16.26
CA LEU A 180 -6.13 8.23 17.07
C LEU A 180 -6.13 6.83 16.45
N TYR A 181 -6.35 6.73 15.13
CA TYR A 181 -6.38 5.44 14.43
C TYR A 181 -5.04 4.70 14.52
N ILE A 182 -3.92 5.41 14.30
CA ILE A 182 -2.57 4.85 14.39
C ILE A 182 -2.26 4.41 15.83
N ALA A 183 -2.63 5.21 16.82
CA ALA A 183 -2.43 4.89 18.23
C ALA A 183 -3.20 3.64 18.66
N VAL A 184 -4.48 3.53 18.28
CA VAL A 184 -5.29 2.33 18.54
C VAL A 184 -4.67 1.11 17.85
N GLY A 185 -4.23 1.24 16.60
CA GLY A 185 -3.55 0.17 15.86
C GLY A 185 -2.23 -0.28 16.50
N GLY A 186 -1.54 0.61 17.22
CA GLY A 186 -0.31 0.28 17.97
C GLY A 186 -0.56 -0.43 19.30
N LEU A 187 -1.78 -0.30 19.84
CA LEU A 187 -2.17 -0.93 21.11
C LEU A 187 -2.81 -2.33 20.91
N MET A 188 -3.21 -2.65 19.70
CA MET A 188 -3.76 -3.97 19.33
C MET A 188 -2.67 -4.97 19.02
#